data_66af16c836a53fd8401296c673036800
#
_entry.id   66af16c836a53fd8401296c673036800
#
_cell.length_a   1.000
_cell.length_b   1.000
_cell.length_c   1.000
_cell.angle_alpha   90.00
_cell.angle_beta   90.00
_cell.angle_gamma   90.00
#
_symmetry.space_group_name_H-M   'P 1'
#
loop_
_entity.id
_entity.type
_entity.pdbx_description
1 polymer ?
#
loop_
_entity_poly.entity_id
_entity_poly.type
_entity_poly.pdbx_seq_one_letter_code
_entity_poly.pdbx_strand_id
1 'polypeptide(L)'
;MNKRSSAIALGIAIVAVLVLYSTTYTVNFHEIAIRTRFGVPAGVERDPGLHFKFPFFVDNVTKIDRRKQLVESPLVQTSTRDGLQVVVQAYLFWQVTDGDDGAQKFFQSYGGSLEDASKDLEQALAGAVKAVAGFNFDELVGPKARLADAETAILSGVNNAAKTGIAPVSVGLAQVVLPQKTTVSVLSRMAEVQNTLARLETAKASSQAEALKSQANSQADTIRAFAAQWAARIEAKGNEEAAVYYERMTKHADLATFLAWIDALRAGLRGSTTFVGDTTTAPFHLLDLSTPVDSKGVPRPSETQSSADEHGSKGEDRR
;
A
#
# COMPACT_ATOMS: atom_id res chain seq x y z
N MET A 1 -19.16 87.81 50.40
CA MET A 1 -18.69 87.20 49.11
C MET A 1 -19.81 87.40 48.13
N ASN A 2 -19.53 88.14 47.04
CA ASN A 2 -20.56 88.46 46.03
C ASN A 2 -21.01 87.19 45.31
N LYS A 3 -22.30 86.91 45.26
CA LYS A 3 -22.88 85.76 44.50
C LYS A 3 -22.33 85.58 43.13
N ARG A 4 -21.90 86.67 42.46
CA ARG A 4 -21.27 86.63 41.14
C ARG A 4 -19.86 86.05 41.18
N SER A 5 -19.07 86.40 42.23
CA SER A 5 -17.68 85.84 42.32
C SER A 5 -17.70 84.37 42.66
N SER A 6 -18.68 83.89 43.49
CA SER A 6 -18.80 82.47 43.77
C SER A 6 -19.28 81.63 42.54
N ALA A 7 -20.14 82.22 41.72
CA ALA A 7 -20.55 81.56 40.45
C ALA A 7 -19.38 81.49 39.44
N ILE A 8 -18.55 82.52 39.33
CA ILE A 8 -17.37 82.53 38.49
C ILE A 8 -16.33 81.52 39.01
N ALA A 9 -16.08 81.51 40.35
CA ALA A 9 -15.16 80.55 40.94
C ALA A 9 -15.62 79.08 40.73
N LEU A 10 -16.92 78.82 40.82
CA LEU A 10 -17.52 77.50 40.56
C LEU A 10 -17.32 77.14 39.05
N GLY A 11 -17.53 78.06 38.12
CA GLY A 11 -17.32 77.84 36.70
C GLY A 11 -15.88 77.50 36.35
N ILE A 12 -14.90 78.25 36.94
CA ILE A 12 -13.49 77.96 36.78
C ILE A 12 -13.13 76.59 37.38
N ALA A 13 -13.65 76.24 38.55
CA ALA A 13 -13.43 74.93 39.15
C ALA A 13 -13.95 73.79 38.26
N ILE A 14 -15.13 73.93 37.64
CA ILE A 14 -15.67 72.93 36.69
C ILE A 14 -14.81 72.81 35.48
N VAL A 15 -14.39 73.92 34.89
CA VAL A 15 -13.46 73.93 33.73
C VAL A 15 -12.13 73.30 34.09
N ALA A 16 -11.56 73.59 35.26
CA ALA A 16 -10.30 72.99 35.71
C ALA A 16 -10.43 71.47 35.89
N VAL A 17 -11.53 70.97 36.41
CA VAL A 17 -11.82 69.50 36.54
C VAL A 17 -11.97 68.86 35.15
N LEU A 18 -12.68 69.52 34.24
CA LEU A 18 -12.82 69.05 32.86
C LEU A 18 -11.47 68.99 32.12
N VAL A 19 -10.62 70.02 32.28
CA VAL A 19 -9.29 70.03 31.71
C VAL A 19 -8.45 68.91 32.33
N LEU A 20 -8.46 68.76 33.66
CA LEU A 20 -7.71 67.69 34.33
C LEU A 20 -8.17 66.30 33.87
N TYR A 21 -9.50 66.06 33.72
CA TYR A 21 -10.02 64.80 33.18
C TYR A 21 -9.62 64.58 31.72
N SER A 22 -9.62 65.61 30.91
CA SER A 22 -9.22 65.55 29.49
C SER A 22 -7.73 65.35 29.29
N THR A 23 -6.86 65.69 30.27
CA THR A 23 -5.41 65.52 30.17
C THR A 23 -4.90 64.21 30.71
N THR A 24 -5.73 63.40 31.33
CA THR A 24 -5.35 62.13 31.94
C THR A 24 -5.91 60.95 31.16
N TYR A 25 -5.12 59.86 31.06
CA TYR A 25 -5.57 58.57 30.56
C TYR A 25 -4.87 57.47 31.33
N THR A 26 -5.51 56.28 31.36
CA THR A 26 -4.99 55.09 32.06
C THR A 26 -4.54 54.08 31.01
N VAL A 27 -3.43 53.41 31.26
CA VAL A 27 -2.93 52.30 30.46
C VAL A 27 -3.09 51.04 31.31
N ASN A 28 -3.78 50.03 30.77
CA ASN A 28 -3.91 48.75 31.42
C ASN A 28 -2.69 47.86 31.22
N PHE A 29 -2.46 46.89 32.06
CA PHE A 29 -1.33 45.97 32.03
C PHE A 29 -1.19 45.25 30.69
N HIS A 30 -2.28 44.97 29.99
CA HIS A 30 -2.32 44.25 28.72
C HIS A 30 -2.39 45.17 27.49
N GLU A 31 -2.33 46.51 27.70
CA GLU A 31 -2.41 47.51 26.64
C GLU A 31 -1.08 48.21 26.41
N ILE A 32 -0.89 48.64 25.20
CA ILE A 32 0.15 49.60 24.82
C ILE A 32 -0.59 50.84 24.33
N ALA A 33 -0.25 52.00 24.87
CA ALA A 33 -0.81 53.26 24.42
C ALA A 33 0.16 53.98 23.49
N ILE A 34 -0.30 54.29 22.29
CA ILE A 34 0.44 55.09 21.33
C ILE A 34 -0.14 56.49 21.35
N ARG A 35 0.68 57.43 21.75
CA ARG A 35 0.33 58.87 21.75
C ARG A 35 0.72 59.48 20.44
N THR A 36 -0.27 60.03 19.75
CA THR A 36 -0.05 60.76 18.49
C THR A 36 -0.26 62.24 18.75
N ARG A 37 0.64 63.08 18.25
CA ARG A 37 0.56 64.53 18.26
C ARG A 37 0.33 65.04 16.86
N PHE A 38 -0.78 65.70 16.65
CA PHE A 38 -1.21 66.15 15.32
C PHE A 38 -1.21 65.03 14.29
N GLY A 39 -1.56 63.81 14.68
CA GLY A 39 -1.59 62.62 13.80
C GLY A 39 -0.25 61.89 13.61
N VAL A 40 0.86 62.44 14.17
CA VAL A 40 2.19 61.80 14.07
C VAL A 40 2.49 61.05 15.37
N PRO A 41 2.94 59.78 15.35
CA PRO A 41 3.37 59.09 16.56
C PRO A 41 4.43 59.85 17.33
N ALA A 42 4.15 60.22 18.58
CA ALA A 42 5.03 61.03 19.43
C ALA A 42 5.60 60.29 20.65
N GLY A 43 5.03 59.10 20.96
CA GLY A 43 5.52 58.27 22.04
C GLY A 43 4.68 56.99 22.22
N VAL A 44 5.32 55.97 22.78
CA VAL A 44 4.69 54.68 23.12
C VAL A 44 4.81 54.48 24.61
N GLU A 45 3.67 54.34 25.30
CA GLU A 45 3.63 54.11 26.73
C GLU A 45 3.18 52.70 27.02
N ARG A 46 4.00 51.98 27.77
CA ARG A 46 3.76 50.57 28.12
C ARG A 46 3.52 50.32 29.58
N ASP A 47 3.98 51.27 30.38
CA ASP A 47 3.87 51.15 31.81
C ASP A 47 2.40 51.31 32.23
N PRO A 48 1.83 50.31 32.93
CA PRO A 48 0.46 50.44 33.40
C PRO A 48 0.37 51.58 34.45
N GLY A 49 -0.69 52.34 34.33
CA GLY A 49 -0.91 53.42 35.26
C GLY A 49 -1.58 54.64 34.63
N LEU A 50 -1.50 55.77 35.38
CA LEU A 50 -2.05 57.04 34.95
C LEU A 50 -0.97 57.86 34.24
N HIS A 51 -1.31 58.27 33.01
CA HIS A 51 -0.43 59.05 32.15
C HIS A 51 -1.10 60.35 31.78
N PHE A 52 -0.27 61.33 31.36
CA PHE A 52 -0.75 62.64 30.96
C PHE A 52 -0.61 62.83 29.44
N LYS A 53 -1.61 63.47 28.85
CA LYS A 53 -1.62 63.91 27.45
C LYS A 53 -2.01 65.38 27.37
N PHE A 54 -1.64 66.04 26.32
CA PHE A 54 -2.15 67.37 26.04
C PHE A 54 -3.63 67.35 25.70
N PRO A 55 -4.42 68.30 26.26
CA PRO A 55 -5.87 68.26 26.12
C PRO A 55 -6.31 68.48 24.68
N PHE A 56 -7.50 67.95 24.38
CA PHE A 56 -8.21 68.11 23.14
C PHE A 56 -7.38 67.70 21.88
N PHE A 57 -7.38 68.47 20.83
CA PHE A 57 -6.92 68.16 19.49
C PHE A 57 -5.39 67.98 19.32
N VAL A 58 -4.62 68.19 20.35
CA VAL A 58 -3.15 68.11 20.27
C VAL A 58 -2.66 66.68 20.33
N ASP A 59 -3.04 65.96 21.40
CA ASP A 59 -2.63 64.56 21.56
C ASP A 59 -3.84 63.62 21.51
N ASN A 60 -3.75 62.64 20.67
CA ASN A 60 -4.69 61.50 20.66
C ASN A 60 -3.97 60.23 21.15
N VAL A 61 -4.68 59.35 21.86
CA VAL A 61 -4.11 58.15 22.40
C VAL A 61 -4.92 56.95 21.90
N THR A 62 -4.21 56.08 21.15
CA THR A 62 -4.76 54.81 20.68
C THR A 62 -4.18 53.70 21.52
N LYS A 63 -5.05 52.89 22.10
CA LYS A 63 -4.69 51.73 22.94
C LYS A 63 -4.74 50.49 22.07
N ILE A 64 -3.70 49.65 22.13
CA ILE A 64 -3.55 48.43 21.39
C ILE A 64 -3.35 47.31 22.40
N ASP A 65 -4.13 46.23 22.29
CA ASP A 65 -3.96 45.02 23.11
C ASP A 65 -2.72 44.24 22.65
N ARG A 66 -1.80 43.96 23.59
CA ARG A 66 -0.55 43.22 23.33
C ARG A 66 -0.66 41.72 23.59
N ARG A 67 -1.83 41.25 24.04
CA ARG A 67 -2.04 39.81 24.25
C ARG A 67 -1.98 39.08 22.92
N LYS A 68 -1.66 37.78 22.99
CA LYS A 68 -1.72 36.90 21.82
C LYS A 68 -3.14 36.83 21.30
N GLN A 69 -3.30 37.09 20.03
CA GLN A 69 -4.54 37.01 19.30
C GLN A 69 -4.56 35.72 18.46
N LEU A 70 -5.75 35.18 18.24
CA LEU A 70 -5.96 34.03 17.39
C LEU A 70 -6.61 34.49 16.07
N VAL A 71 -6.07 33.99 14.96
CA VAL A 71 -6.68 34.12 13.64
C VAL A 71 -6.78 32.74 13.03
N GLU A 72 -7.91 32.43 12.42
CA GLU A 72 -8.14 31.21 11.68
C GLU A 72 -8.23 31.50 10.17
N SER A 73 -7.66 30.61 9.36
CA SER A 73 -7.84 30.70 7.91
C SER A 73 -9.23 30.23 7.51
N PRO A 74 -9.79 30.69 6.40
CA PRO A 74 -10.90 29.99 5.76
C PRO A 74 -10.50 28.58 5.35
N LEU A 75 -11.46 27.77 5.00
CA LEU A 75 -11.22 26.44 4.42
C LEU A 75 -10.58 26.62 3.04
N VAL A 76 -9.30 26.26 2.93
CA VAL A 76 -8.52 26.38 1.70
C VAL A 76 -8.40 25.00 1.05
N GLN A 77 -8.87 24.89 -0.19
CA GLN A 77 -8.66 23.69 -0.98
C GLN A 77 -7.28 23.75 -1.64
N THR A 78 -6.47 22.73 -1.42
CA THR A 78 -5.14 22.59 -2.02
C THR A 78 -4.91 21.14 -2.45
N SER A 79 -3.84 20.91 -3.20
CA SER A 79 -3.42 19.57 -3.61
C SER A 79 -2.13 19.22 -2.88
N THR A 80 -2.04 18.03 -2.34
CA THR A 80 -0.81 17.49 -1.74
C THR A 80 0.19 17.08 -2.84
N ARG A 81 1.44 16.76 -2.48
CA ARG A 81 2.48 16.33 -3.43
C ARG A 81 2.08 15.05 -4.19
N ASP A 82 1.35 14.16 -3.57
CA ASP A 82 0.83 12.92 -4.17
C ASP A 82 -0.44 13.13 -5.02
N GLY A 83 -0.84 14.38 -5.24
CA GLY A 83 -1.94 14.76 -6.11
C GLY A 83 -3.33 14.63 -5.49
N LEU A 84 -3.43 14.37 -4.19
CA LEU A 84 -4.71 14.30 -3.49
C LEU A 84 -5.22 15.71 -3.19
N GLN A 85 -6.48 15.97 -3.52
CA GLN A 85 -7.13 17.22 -3.11
C GLN A 85 -7.53 17.13 -1.64
N VAL A 86 -7.12 18.13 -0.87
CA VAL A 86 -7.42 18.27 0.55
C VAL A 86 -7.99 19.66 0.82
N VAL A 87 -8.84 19.73 1.83
CA VAL A 87 -9.32 20.99 2.39
C VAL A 87 -8.64 21.17 3.73
N VAL A 88 -7.93 22.27 3.88
CA VAL A 88 -7.11 22.55 5.05
C VAL A 88 -7.58 23.83 5.70
N GLN A 89 -7.64 23.83 7.02
CA GLN A 89 -7.81 25.01 7.85
C GLN A 89 -6.65 25.11 8.81
N ALA A 90 -6.05 26.29 8.94
CA ALA A 90 -4.97 26.57 9.87
C ALA A 90 -5.37 27.68 10.82
N TYR A 91 -4.72 27.72 11.97
CA TYR A 91 -4.84 28.82 12.93
C TYR A 91 -3.46 29.40 13.19
N LEU A 92 -3.44 30.68 13.54
CA LEU A 92 -2.23 31.46 13.81
C LEU A 92 -2.40 32.18 15.14
N PHE A 93 -1.47 31.98 16.05
CA PHE A 93 -1.29 32.89 17.19
C PHE A 93 -0.31 33.96 16.80
N TRP A 94 -0.69 35.21 17.01
CA TRP A 94 0.11 36.38 16.72
C TRP A 94 -0.01 37.41 17.80
N GLN A 95 0.92 38.35 17.87
CA GLN A 95 0.89 39.48 18.76
C GLN A 95 1.52 40.69 18.09
N VAL A 96 1.32 41.87 18.65
CA VAL A 96 2.06 43.08 18.21
C VAL A 96 3.53 42.89 18.58
N THR A 97 4.43 43.21 17.64
CA THR A 97 5.86 43.05 17.86
C THR A 97 6.30 43.83 19.09
N ASP A 98 7.07 43.19 19.95
CA ASP A 98 7.62 43.78 21.12
C ASP A 98 8.63 44.92 20.75
N GLY A 99 8.65 45.97 21.54
CA GLY A 99 9.49 47.13 21.30
C GLY A 99 8.68 48.35 20.83
N ASP A 100 9.19 49.53 21.11
CA ASP A 100 8.52 50.79 20.76
C ASP A 100 8.38 50.93 19.25
N ASP A 101 9.39 50.51 18.54
CA ASP A 101 9.40 50.42 17.07
C ASP A 101 8.33 49.52 16.53
N GLY A 102 8.08 48.35 17.18
CA GLY A 102 7.09 47.39 16.75
C GLY A 102 5.69 47.95 16.83
N ALA A 103 5.33 48.49 18.00
CA ALA A 103 4.03 49.14 18.23
C ALA A 103 3.80 50.32 17.29
N GLN A 104 4.85 51.12 17.05
CA GLN A 104 4.76 52.26 16.15
C GLN A 104 4.56 51.84 14.67
N LYS A 105 5.26 50.82 14.21
CA LYS A 105 5.10 50.26 12.87
C LYS A 105 3.72 49.61 12.70
N PHE A 106 3.22 48.93 13.74
CA PHE A 106 1.85 48.38 13.76
C PHE A 106 0.84 49.52 13.59
N PHE A 107 1.00 50.61 14.36
CA PHE A 107 0.10 51.76 14.25
C PHE A 107 0.14 52.39 12.86
N GLN A 108 1.33 52.56 12.28
CA GLN A 108 1.48 53.10 10.92
C GLN A 108 0.83 52.22 9.84
N SER A 109 0.84 50.88 10.04
CA SER A 109 0.29 49.92 9.07
C SER A 109 -1.21 49.78 9.19
N TYR A 110 -1.76 49.79 10.42
CA TYR A 110 -3.14 49.42 10.72
C TYR A 110 -3.93 50.49 11.51
N GLY A 111 -3.33 51.65 11.78
CA GLY A 111 -3.97 52.71 12.58
C GLY A 111 -4.30 52.29 14.01
N GLY A 112 -3.77 51.14 14.48
CA GLY A 112 -4.09 50.58 15.80
C GLY A 112 -5.28 49.60 15.78
N SER A 113 -5.84 49.30 14.61
CA SER A 113 -6.97 48.33 14.47
C SER A 113 -6.42 46.93 14.47
N LEU A 114 -6.75 46.13 15.48
CA LEU A 114 -6.48 44.67 15.54
C LEU A 114 -7.32 43.90 14.54
N GLU A 115 -8.52 44.39 14.23
CA GLU A 115 -9.43 43.73 13.30
C GLU A 115 -8.87 43.77 11.86
N ASP A 116 -8.32 44.91 11.42
CA ASP A 116 -7.73 45.04 10.09
C ASP A 116 -6.44 44.21 9.98
N ALA A 117 -5.64 44.16 11.05
CA ALA A 117 -4.48 43.29 11.13
C ALA A 117 -4.89 41.81 11.06
N SER A 118 -5.97 41.41 11.74
CA SER A 118 -6.49 40.04 11.72
C SER A 118 -6.96 39.64 10.31
N LYS A 119 -7.67 40.52 9.60
CA LYS A 119 -8.11 40.30 8.21
C LYS A 119 -6.93 40.11 7.24
N ASP A 120 -5.90 40.95 7.39
CA ASP A 120 -4.67 40.83 6.58
C ASP A 120 -3.96 39.51 6.86
N LEU A 121 -3.87 39.12 8.14
CA LEU A 121 -3.24 37.85 8.55
C LEU A 121 -4.06 36.65 8.11
N GLU A 122 -5.38 36.72 8.12
CA GLU A 122 -6.26 35.68 7.58
C GLU A 122 -5.96 35.40 6.11
N GLN A 123 -5.80 36.46 5.31
CA GLN A 123 -5.44 36.33 3.89
C GLN A 123 -4.02 35.80 3.71
N ALA A 124 -3.07 36.30 4.50
CA ALA A 124 -1.69 35.81 4.47
C ALA A 124 -1.61 34.33 4.86
N LEU A 125 -2.35 33.92 5.90
CA LEU A 125 -2.43 32.55 6.36
C LEU A 125 -3.09 31.66 5.31
N ALA A 126 -4.18 32.08 4.67
CA ALA A 126 -4.82 31.36 3.57
C ALA A 126 -3.88 31.16 2.38
N GLY A 127 -3.02 32.14 2.09
CA GLY A 127 -1.94 32.02 1.11
C GLY A 127 -0.85 31.03 1.52
N ALA A 128 -0.42 31.12 2.77
CA ALA A 128 0.65 30.29 3.33
C ALA A 128 0.25 28.80 3.50
N VAL A 129 -1.03 28.52 3.75
CA VAL A 129 -1.56 27.13 3.84
C VAL A 129 -1.28 26.35 2.56
N LYS A 130 -1.13 27.00 1.41
CA LYS A 130 -0.75 26.34 0.14
C LYS A 130 0.63 25.67 0.20
N ALA A 131 1.48 26.00 1.18
CA ALA A 131 2.75 25.30 1.43
C ALA A 131 2.55 23.80 1.76
N VAL A 132 1.35 23.41 2.20
CA VAL A 132 0.94 22.01 2.38
C VAL A 132 1.09 21.19 1.09
N ALA A 133 1.04 21.80 -0.08
CA ALA A 133 1.32 21.15 -1.38
C ALA A 133 2.73 20.54 -1.48
N GLY A 134 3.65 20.94 -0.63
CA GLY A 134 4.99 20.35 -0.54
C GLY A 134 5.05 19.00 0.19
N PHE A 135 3.97 18.56 0.83
CA PHE A 135 3.90 17.36 1.65
C PHE A 135 2.95 16.32 1.06
N ASN A 136 3.24 15.03 1.30
CA ASN A 136 2.32 13.95 0.97
C ASN A 136 1.21 13.89 2.02
N PHE A 137 0.08 13.30 1.65
CA PHE A 137 -1.04 13.16 2.59
C PHE A 137 -0.67 12.36 3.84
N ASP A 138 0.10 11.29 3.67
CA ASP A 138 0.61 10.45 4.78
C ASP A 138 1.51 11.21 5.75
N GLU A 139 2.22 12.23 5.26
CA GLU A 139 3.08 13.10 6.08
C GLU A 139 2.28 14.14 6.86
N LEU A 140 1.01 14.37 6.50
CA LEU A 140 0.11 15.30 7.19
C LEU A 140 -0.78 14.60 8.22
N VAL A 141 -1.27 13.38 7.94
CA VAL A 141 -2.30 12.71 8.74
C VAL A 141 -1.91 11.29 9.14
N GLY A 142 -0.88 10.70 8.53
CA GLY A 142 -0.47 9.32 8.73
C GLY A 142 0.38 9.08 9.99
N PRO A 143 0.75 7.84 10.27
CA PRO A 143 1.60 7.48 11.42
C PRO A 143 3.03 8.05 11.31
N LYS A 144 3.43 8.55 10.15
CA LYS A 144 4.69 9.25 9.89
C LYS A 144 4.49 10.75 9.72
N ALA A 145 3.47 11.30 10.39
CA ALA A 145 3.14 12.71 10.26
C ALA A 145 4.33 13.62 10.62
N ARG A 146 4.64 14.54 9.72
CA ARG A 146 5.65 15.59 9.87
C ARG A 146 4.96 16.96 10.00
N LEU A 147 3.97 17.01 10.90
CA LEU A 147 3.13 18.19 11.08
C LEU A 147 3.96 19.42 11.43
N ALA A 148 4.95 19.27 12.29
CA ALA A 148 5.82 20.37 12.72
C ALA A 148 6.58 21.01 11.53
N ASP A 149 6.99 20.23 10.54
CA ASP A 149 7.65 20.75 9.36
C ASP A 149 6.67 21.52 8.47
N ALA A 150 5.45 21.02 8.32
CA ALA A 150 4.40 21.71 7.58
C ALA A 150 3.99 23.03 8.26
N GLU A 151 3.83 23.02 9.59
CA GLU A 151 3.55 24.21 10.39
C GLU A 151 4.67 25.26 10.29
N THR A 152 5.94 24.81 10.31
CA THR A 152 7.09 25.69 10.14
C THR A 152 7.13 26.31 8.73
N ALA A 153 6.79 25.52 7.71
CA ALA A 153 6.70 26.02 6.34
C ALA A 153 5.59 27.07 6.18
N ILE A 154 4.44 26.85 6.79
CA ILE A 154 3.33 27.82 6.80
C ILE A 154 3.73 29.06 7.57
N LEU A 155 4.35 28.93 8.76
CA LEU A 155 4.81 30.05 9.58
C LEU A 155 5.81 30.93 8.81
N SER A 156 6.75 30.33 8.09
CA SER A 156 7.69 31.06 7.25
C SER A 156 6.98 31.83 6.13
N GLY A 157 5.96 31.23 5.53
CA GLY A 157 5.11 31.87 4.52
C GLY A 157 4.36 33.09 5.08
N VAL A 158 3.77 32.95 6.27
CA VAL A 158 3.11 34.06 6.97
C VAL A 158 4.08 35.16 7.34
N ASN A 159 5.27 34.84 7.87
CA ASN A 159 6.29 35.83 8.23
C ASN A 159 6.74 36.68 7.03
N ASN A 160 6.83 36.04 5.85
CA ASN A 160 7.21 36.76 4.61
C ASN A 160 6.07 37.64 4.07
N ALA A 161 4.83 37.29 4.35
CA ALA A 161 3.65 38.02 3.89
C ALA A 161 3.14 39.04 4.92
N ALA A 162 3.44 38.88 6.20
CA ALA A 162 2.99 39.80 7.26
C ALA A 162 3.64 41.16 7.13
N LYS A 163 2.83 42.19 7.31
CA LYS A 163 3.33 43.56 7.37
C LYS A 163 4.15 43.79 8.64
N THR A 164 5.00 44.82 8.59
CA THR A 164 5.84 45.18 9.72
C THR A 164 5.03 45.57 10.93
N GLY A 165 5.44 45.15 12.12
CA GLY A 165 4.77 45.45 13.38
C GLY A 165 3.94 44.29 13.96
N ILE A 166 3.83 43.18 13.24
CA ILE A 166 3.18 41.92 13.67
C ILE A 166 4.25 40.88 13.92
N ALA A 167 4.12 40.12 14.99
CA ALA A 167 4.93 38.96 15.31
C ALA A 167 4.07 37.70 15.30
N PRO A 168 4.09 36.90 14.24
CA PRO A 168 3.54 35.55 14.25
C PRO A 168 4.29 34.70 15.28
N VAL A 169 3.57 34.04 16.18
CA VAL A 169 4.15 33.26 17.29
C VAL A 169 4.18 31.77 16.95
N SER A 170 3.04 31.24 16.57
CA SER A 170 2.91 29.84 16.19
C SER A 170 1.74 29.63 15.25
N VAL A 171 1.91 28.68 14.34
CA VAL A 171 0.87 28.21 13.43
C VAL A 171 0.57 26.76 13.78
N GLY A 172 -0.68 26.37 13.64
CA GLY A 172 -1.08 24.97 13.72
C GLY A 172 -2.13 24.66 12.66
N LEU A 173 -2.20 23.39 12.26
CA LEU A 173 -3.25 22.88 11.40
C LEU A 173 -4.47 22.51 12.24
N ALA A 174 -5.59 23.20 12.04
CA ALA A 174 -6.84 22.93 12.75
C ALA A 174 -7.52 21.66 12.24
N GLN A 175 -7.58 21.52 10.93
CA GLN A 175 -8.13 20.33 10.29
C GLN A 175 -7.58 20.13 8.88
N VAL A 176 -7.48 18.84 8.49
CA VAL A 176 -7.19 18.39 7.13
C VAL A 176 -8.28 17.40 6.74
N VAL A 177 -9.08 17.74 5.75
CA VAL A 177 -10.25 16.96 5.33
C VAL A 177 -10.12 16.62 3.85
N LEU A 178 -10.45 15.38 3.50
CA LEU A 178 -10.58 14.99 2.09
C LEU A 178 -12.00 15.30 1.59
N PRO A 179 -12.15 16.00 0.45
CA PRO A 179 -13.42 16.11 -0.22
C PRO A 179 -14.02 14.72 -0.54
N GLN A 180 -15.34 14.60 -0.50
CA GLN A 180 -16.02 13.32 -0.69
C GLN A 180 -15.60 12.60 -2.00
N LYS A 181 -15.43 13.35 -3.09
CA LYS A 181 -14.97 12.79 -4.38
C LYS A 181 -13.58 12.19 -4.28
N THR A 182 -12.67 12.86 -3.59
CA THR A 182 -11.29 12.40 -3.37
C THR A 182 -11.27 11.17 -2.48
N THR A 183 -12.10 11.14 -1.43
CA THR A 183 -12.23 10.00 -0.51
C THR A 183 -12.64 8.73 -1.26
N VAL A 184 -13.66 8.80 -2.13
CA VAL A 184 -14.09 7.67 -2.97
C VAL A 184 -12.97 7.21 -3.90
N SER A 185 -12.26 8.13 -4.55
CA SER A 185 -11.14 7.80 -5.45
C SER A 185 -9.97 7.15 -4.70
N VAL A 186 -9.66 7.63 -3.50
CA VAL A 186 -8.61 7.04 -2.65
C VAL A 186 -9.00 5.63 -2.19
N LEU A 187 -10.24 5.45 -1.73
CA LEU A 187 -10.73 4.14 -1.30
C LEU A 187 -10.76 3.13 -2.46
N SER A 188 -11.21 3.55 -3.66
CA SER A 188 -11.20 2.69 -4.84
C SER A 188 -9.78 2.31 -5.25
N ARG A 189 -8.83 3.25 -5.21
CA ARG A 189 -7.42 2.99 -5.48
C ARG A 189 -6.79 2.04 -4.45
N MET A 190 -7.11 2.23 -3.17
CA MET A 190 -6.66 1.32 -2.11
C MET A 190 -7.20 -0.09 -2.32
N ALA A 191 -8.48 -0.23 -2.67
CA ALA A 191 -9.08 -1.52 -3.01
C ALA A 191 -8.38 -2.17 -4.22
N GLU A 192 -8.07 -1.41 -5.26
CA GLU A 192 -7.35 -1.92 -6.44
C GLU A 192 -5.90 -2.35 -6.10
N VAL A 193 -5.20 -1.59 -5.28
CA VAL A 193 -3.86 -1.96 -4.79
C VAL A 193 -3.93 -3.27 -3.97
N GLN A 194 -4.91 -3.40 -3.08
CA GLN A 194 -5.11 -4.65 -2.31
C GLN A 194 -5.44 -5.83 -3.22
N ASN A 195 -6.33 -5.64 -4.21
CA ASN A 195 -6.64 -6.65 -5.20
C ASN A 195 -5.41 -7.06 -6.02
N THR A 196 -4.58 -6.11 -6.40
CA THR A 196 -3.34 -6.37 -7.14
C THR A 196 -2.34 -7.16 -6.29
N LEU A 197 -2.17 -6.79 -5.01
CA LEU A 197 -1.33 -7.55 -4.08
C LEU A 197 -1.84 -8.97 -3.89
N ALA A 198 -3.15 -9.15 -3.70
CA ALA A 198 -3.76 -10.47 -3.57
C ALA A 198 -3.54 -11.32 -4.84
N ARG A 199 -3.69 -10.74 -6.03
CA ARG A 199 -3.41 -11.42 -7.31
C ARG A 199 -1.93 -11.80 -7.44
N LEU A 200 -1.02 -10.92 -7.05
CA LEU A 200 0.42 -11.20 -7.07
C LEU A 200 0.79 -12.33 -6.13
N GLU A 201 0.26 -12.34 -4.91
CA GLU A 201 0.50 -13.42 -3.95
C GLU A 201 -0.10 -14.76 -4.44
N THR A 202 -1.30 -14.73 -5.02
CA THR A 202 -1.93 -15.92 -5.61
C THR A 202 -1.11 -16.44 -6.81
N ALA A 203 -0.65 -15.56 -7.70
CA ALA A 203 0.18 -15.93 -8.85
C ALA A 203 1.53 -16.50 -8.39
N LYS A 204 2.15 -15.92 -7.38
CA LYS A 204 3.39 -16.41 -6.78
C LYS A 204 3.21 -17.79 -6.15
N ALA A 205 2.13 -17.97 -5.37
CA ALA A 205 1.80 -19.25 -4.76
C ALA A 205 1.52 -20.34 -5.80
N SER A 206 0.76 -20.03 -6.86
CA SER A 206 0.48 -20.97 -7.95
C SER A 206 1.75 -21.34 -8.72
N SER A 207 2.64 -20.38 -9.00
CA SER A 207 3.92 -20.65 -9.65
C SER A 207 4.83 -21.53 -8.80
N GLN A 208 4.88 -21.30 -7.49
CA GLN A 208 5.63 -22.14 -6.56
C GLN A 208 5.05 -23.56 -6.47
N ALA A 209 3.73 -23.69 -6.43
CA ALA A 209 3.05 -24.98 -6.42
C ALA A 209 3.33 -25.78 -7.71
N GLU A 210 3.29 -25.12 -8.87
CA GLU A 210 3.59 -25.75 -10.16
C GLU A 210 5.06 -26.18 -10.26
N ALA A 211 5.99 -25.34 -9.79
CA ALA A 211 7.41 -25.67 -9.73
C ALA A 211 7.65 -26.89 -8.84
N LEU A 212 7.02 -26.94 -7.66
CA LEU A 212 7.14 -28.06 -6.73
C LEU A 212 6.55 -29.35 -7.33
N LYS A 213 5.39 -29.25 -7.98
CA LYS A 213 4.73 -30.36 -8.67
C LYS A 213 5.59 -30.89 -9.83
N SER A 214 6.18 -29.99 -10.63
CA SER A 214 7.09 -30.34 -11.70
C SER A 214 8.33 -31.05 -11.17
N GLN A 215 8.92 -30.55 -10.09
CA GLN A 215 10.05 -31.18 -9.44
C GLN A 215 9.71 -32.58 -8.89
N ALA A 216 8.55 -32.71 -8.24
CA ALA A 216 8.09 -34.00 -7.72
C ALA A 216 7.84 -35.02 -8.85
N ASN A 217 7.23 -34.59 -9.97
CA ASN A 217 7.03 -35.45 -11.14
C ASN A 217 8.36 -35.87 -11.75
N SER A 218 9.31 -34.94 -11.91
CA SER A 218 10.65 -35.25 -12.42
C SER A 218 11.40 -36.25 -11.53
N GLN A 219 11.27 -36.12 -10.21
CA GLN A 219 11.83 -37.09 -9.29
C GLN A 219 11.16 -38.46 -9.40
N ALA A 220 9.83 -38.50 -9.52
CA ALA A 220 9.07 -39.72 -9.69
C ALA A 220 9.45 -40.43 -11.02
N ASP A 221 9.61 -39.68 -12.10
CA ASP A 221 10.02 -40.22 -13.39
C ASP A 221 11.46 -40.75 -13.34
N THR A 222 12.36 -40.07 -12.65
CA THR A 222 13.73 -40.55 -12.41
C THR A 222 13.74 -41.86 -11.64
N ILE A 223 12.92 -41.98 -10.57
CA ILE A 223 12.79 -43.21 -9.80
C ILE A 223 12.22 -44.34 -10.66
N ARG A 224 11.18 -44.06 -11.46
CA ARG A 224 10.60 -45.04 -12.37
C ARG A 224 11.60 -45.53 -13.42
N ALA A 225 12.35 -44.62 -14.02
CA ALA A 225 13.40 -44.94 -14.98
C ALA A 225 14.47 -45.83 -14.37
N PHE A 226 14.90 -45.47 -13.14
CA PHE A 226 15.86 -46.27 -12.40
C PHE A 226 15.35 -47.67 -12.06
N ALA A 227 14.09 -47.78 -11.63
CA ALA A 227 13.43 -49.07 -11.35
C ALA A 227 13.30 -49.92 -12.62
N ALA A 228 12.94 -49.33 -13.76
CA ALA A 228 12.87 -50.02 -15.05
C ALA A 228 14.26 -50.49 -15.51
N GLN A 229 15.29 -49.67 -15.33
CA GLN A 229 16.67 -50.08 -15.64
C GLN A 229 17.15 -51.23 -14.76
N TRP A 230 16.79 -51.19 -13.46
CA TRP A 230 17.10 -52.27 -12.53
C TRP A 230 16.39 -53.58 -12.91
N ALA A 231 15.10 -53.48 -13.20
CA ALA A 231 14.31 -54.64 -13.64
C ALA A 231 14.92 -55.24 -14.91
N ALA A 232 15.24 -54.44 -15.93
CA ALA A 232 15.88 -54.88 -17.15
C ALA A 232 17.26 -55.55 -16.91
N ARG A 233 18.04 -54.99 -15.95
CA ARG A 233 19.34 -55.60 -15.59
C ARG A 233 19.19 -56.97 -14.87
N ILE A 234 18.20 -57.08 -13.99
CA ILE A 234 17.90 -58.37 -13.33
C ILE A 234 17.42 -59.39 -14.35
N GLU A 235 16.55 -59.00 -15.29
CA GLU A 235 16.08 -59.84 -16.36
C GLU A 235 17.22 -60.29 -17.29
N ALA A 236 18.08 -59.37 -17.71
CA ALA A 236 19.26 -59.65 -18.52
C ALA A 236 20.20 -60.67 -17.82
N LYS A 237 20.45 -60.44 -16.52
CA LYS A 237 21.29 -61.35 -15.72
C LYS A 237 20.62 -62.72 -15.55
N GLY A 238 19.27 -62.75 -15.32
CA GLY A 238 18.55 -64.01 -15.29
C GLY A 238 18.60 -64.77 -16.62
N ASN A 239 18.48 -64.05 -17.75
CA ASN A 239 18.61 -64.64 -19.08
C ASN A 239 20.01 -65.14 -19.38
N GLU A 240 21.06 -64.39 -18.94
CA GLU A 240 22.43 -64.84 -19.05
C GLU A 240 22.72 -66.12 -18.26
N GLU A 241 22.26 -66.20 -17.02
CA GLU A 241 22.36 -67.40 -16.21
C GLU A 241 21.58 -68.56 -16.82
N ALA A 242 20.36 -68.29 -17.34
CA ALA A 242 19.52 -69.28 -18.03
C ALA A 242 20.16 -69.80 -19.32
N ALA A 243 20.89 -68.94 -20.08
CA ALA A 243 21.50 -69.32 -21.35
C ALA A 243 22.47 -70.51 -21.19
N VAL A 244 23.20 -70.59 -20.08
CA VAL A 244 24.10 -71.70 -19.77
C VAL A 244 23.33 -73.02 -19.62
N TYR A 245 22.11 -73.00 -19.12
CA TYR A 245 21.26 -74.16 -18.97
C TYR A 245 20.63 -74.52 -20.34
N TYR A 246 20.23 -73.55 -21.12
CA TYR A 246 19.71 -73.74 -22.49
C TYR A 246 20.77 -74.37 -23.38
N GLU A 247 22.01 -73.96 -23.33
CA GLU A 247 23.14 -74.55 -24.06
C GLU A 247 23.34 -76.05 -23.70
N ARG A 248 23.18 -76.41 -22.44
CA ARG A 248 23.19 -77.82 -22.03
C ARG A 248 21.97 -78.62 -22.52
N MET A 249 20.81 -77.97 -22.59
CA MET A 249 19.57 -78.59 -23.13
C MET A 249 19.64 -78.83 -24.63
N THR A 250 20.34 -78.00 -25.43
CA THR A 250 20.50 -78.22 -26.88
C THR A 250 21.23 -79.54 -27.21
N LYS A 251 21.97 -80.11 -26.29
CA LYS A 251 22.56 -81.45 -26.43
C LYS A 251 21.55 -82.56 -26.37
N HIS A 252 20.33 -82.29 -25.86
CA HIS A 252 19.19 -83.18 -25.81
C HIS A 252 17.98 -82.53 -26.44
N ALA A 253 17.95 -82.39 -27.75
CA ALA A 253 16.95 -81.64 -28.54
C ALA A 253 15.48 -82.11 -28.21
N ASP A 254 15.31 -83.36 -28.02
CA ASP A 254 13.96 -83.94 -27.71
C ASP A 254 13.45 -83.45 -26.35
N LEU A 255 14.32 -83.34 -25.33
CA LEU A 255 13.95 -82.83 -24.01
C LEU A 255 13.71 -81.32 -24.03
N ALA A 256 14.49 -80.58 -24.84
CA ALA A 256 14.29 -79.12 -25.01
C ALA A 256 12.91 -78.86 -25.66
N THR A 257 12.55 -79.61 -26.69
CA THR A 257 11.24 -79.50 -27.35
C THR A 257 10.10 -79.85 -26.40
N PHE A 258 10.23 -80.86 -25.61
CA PHE A 258 9.23 -81.25 -24.60
C PHE A 258 9.02 -80.17 -23.53
N LEU A 259 10.09 -79.62 -23.00
CA LEU A 259 9.99 -78.55 -22.01
C LEU A 259 9.43 -77.26 -22.62
N ALA A 260 9.76 -76.91 -23.87
CA ALA A 260 9.13 -75.82 -24.58
C ALA A 260 7.61 -76.01 -24.77
N TRP A 261 7.18 -77.21 -25.04
CA TRP A 261 5.75 -77.55 -25.12
C TRP A 261 5.05 -77.39 -23.76
N ILE A 262 5.67 -77.85 -22.65
CA ILE A 262 5.14 -77.68 -21.30
C ILE A 262 5.04 -76.19 -20.93
N ASP A 263 6.07 -75.37 -21.23
CA ASP A 263 6.01 -73.93 -20.97
C ASP A 263 4.96 -73.20 -21.80
N ALA A 264 4.80 -73.56 -23.06
CA ALA A 264 3.76 -73.02 -23.91
C ALA A 264 2.34 -73.43 -23.37
N LEU A 265 2.19 -74.66 -22.97
CA LEU A 265 0.96 -75.13 -22.36
C LEU A 265 0.67 -74.42 -21.04
N ARG A 266 1.66 -74.26 -20.18
CA ARG A 266 1.54 -73.54 -18.90
C ARG A 266 1.23 -72.06 -19.10
N ALA A 267 1.81 -71.42 -20.13
CA ALA A 267 1.54 -70.03 -20.49
C ALA A 267 0.11 -69.87 -21.03
N GLY A 268 -0.33 -70.80 -21.87
CA GLY A 268 -1.70 -70.81 -22.40
C GLY A 268 -2.77 -71.11 -21.36
N LEU A 269 -2.46 -71.89 -20.31
CA LEU A 269 -3.37 -72.20 -19.24
C LEU A 269 -3.35 -71.22 -18.05
N ARG A 270 -2.44 -70.21 -18.08
CA ARG A 270 -2.43 -69.14 -17.08
C ARG A 270 -3.59 -68.17 -17.37
N GLY A 271 -4.66 -68.30 -16.59
CA GLY A 271 -5.82 -67.44 -16.67
C GLY A 271 -7.11 -68.23 -16.98
N SER A 272 -8.24 -67.55 -16.94
CA SER A 272 -9.56 -68.13 -17.24
C SER A 272 -9.77 -68.26 -18.76
N THR A 273 -8.88 -68.96 -19.44
CA THR A 273 -8.95 -69.12 -20.89
C THR A 273 -9.61 -70.45 -21.20
N THR A 274 -10.74 -70.45 -21.89
CA THR A 274 -11.35 -71.66 -22.46
C THR A 274 -10.73 -71.91 -23.80
N PHE A 275 -9.96 -72.99 -23.92
CA PHE A 275 -9.38 -73.40 -25.17
C PHE A 275 -10.35 -74.42 -25.87
N VAL A 276 -10.66 -74.09 -27.12
CA VAL A 276 -11.43 -74.97 -28.00
C VAL A 276 -10.52 -75.37 -29.16
N GLY A 277 -9.95 -76.52 -29.09
CA GLY A 277 -8.99 -76.99 -30.09
C GLY A 277 -8.87 -78.54 -30.09
N ASP A 278 -8.17 -79.08 -31.10
CA ASP A 278 -7.83 -80.49 -31.22
C ASP A 278 -6.62 -80.84 -30.37
N THR A 279 -6.70 -81.89 -29.59
CA THR A 279 -5.61 -82.40 -28.76
C THR A 279 -4.52 -83.13 -29.53
N THR A 280 -4.67 -83.28 -30.83
CA THR A 280 -3.64 -83.90 -31.67
C THR A 280 -2.47 -83.06 -32.06
N THR A 281 -2.59 -81.70 -31.87
CA THR A 281 -1.54 -80.70 -32.23
C THR A 281 -0.67 -80.34 -31.05
N ALA A 282 0.61 -80.08 -31.28
CA ALA A 282 1.52 -79.55 -30.26
C ALA A 282 1.12 -78.11 -29.82
N PRO A 283 1.18 -77.73 -28.53
CA PRO A 283 1.60 -78.54 -27.39
C PRO A 283 0.46 -79.31 -26.68
N PHE A 284 -0.79 -79.25 -27.19
CA PHE A 284 -2.01 -79.77 -26.49
C PHE A 284 -2.10 -81.28 -26.49
N HIS A 285 -1.32 -81.98 -27.35
CA HIS A 285 -1.22 -83.45 -27.35
C HIS A 285 -0.70 -84.01 -25.98
N LEU A 286 -0.03 -83.17 -25.19
CA LEU A 286 0.42 -83.55 -23.83
C LEU A 286 -0.75 -83.70 -22.82
N LEU A 287 -1.92 -83.20 -23.17
CA LEU A 287 -3.14 -83.35 -22.36
C LEU A 287 -3.84 -84.67 -22.61
N ASP A 288 -3.50 -85.44 -23.68
CA ASP A 288 -4.04 -86.74 -23.99
C ASP A 288 -3.06 -87.83 -23.53
N LEU A 289 -3.50 -88.63 -22.53
CA LEU A 289 -2.69 -89.68 -21.99
C LEU A 289 -2.50 -90.87 -22.97
N SER A 290 -3.19 -90.88 -24.09
CA SER A 290 -3.08 -91.88 -25.14
C SER A 290 -2.06 -91.51 -26.22
N THR A 291 -1.40 -90.35 -26.13
CA THR A 291 -0.43 -89.86 -27.10
C THR A 291 0.72 -90.88 -27.28
N PRO A 292 1.07 -91.25 -28.50
CA PRO A 292 2.18 -92.18 -28.73
C PRO A 292 3.52 -91.58 -28.33
N VAL A 293 4.28 -92.35 -27.57
CA VAL A 293 5.63 -91.96 -27.11
C VAL A 293 6.67 -92.48 -28.09
N ASP A 294 7.62 -91.70 -28.40
CA ASP A 294 8.80 -92.05 -29.25
C ASP A 294 9.68 -93.10 -28.50
N SER A 295 10.54 -93.76 -29.21
CA SER A 295 11.54 -94.71 -28.67
C SER A 295 12.42 -94.13 -27.53
N LYS A 296 12.39 -92.84 -27.38
CA LYS A 296 13.07 -92.08 -26.30
C LYS A 296 12.15 -91.60 -25.17
N GLY A 297 10.89 -91.96 -25.22
CA GLY A 297 9.92 -91.63 -24.19
C GLY A 297 9.30 -90.24 -24.29
N VAL A 298 9.46 -89.52 -25.41
CA VAL A 298 8.92 -88.19 -25.61
C VAL A 298 7.59 -88.28 -26.37
N PRO A 299 6.48 -87.73 -25.87
CA PRO A 299 5.21 -87.68 -26.56
C PRO A 299 5.32 -86.89 -27.84
N ARG A 300 4.85 -87.33 -28.98
CA ARG A 300 4.80 -86.66 -30.24
C ARG A 300 3.40 -86.34 -30.71
N PRO A 301 3.14 -85.19 -31.32
CA PRO A 301 1.87 -84.91 -31.94
C PRO A 301 1.66 -85.82 -33.12
N SER A 302 0.41 -86.30 -33.36
CA SER A 302 0.06 -87.05 -34.52
C SER A 302 0.21 -86.19 -35.78
N GLU A 303 0.96 -86.68 -36.79
CA GLU A 303 1.08 -86.03 -38.08
C GLU A 303 -0.29 -86.07 -38.78
N THR A 304 -0.99 -84.92 -38.81
CA THR A 304 -2.16 -84.75 -39.66
C THR A 304 -1.63 -84.36 -41.03
N GLN A 305 -1.82 -85.25 -42.03
CA GLN A 305 -1.53 -84.95 -43.43
C GLN A 305 -2.28 -83.69 -43.86
N SER A 306 -1.55 -82.64 -44.16
CA SER A 306 -2.05 -81.42 -44.83
C SER A 306 -2.41 -81.82 -46.26
N SER A 307 -3.68 -82.03 -46.55
CA SER A 307 -4.22 -81.96 -47.90
C SER A 307 -4.37 -80.50 -48.31
N ALA A 308 -3.51 -80.04 -49.18
CA ALA A 308 -3.67 -78.78 -49.87
C ALA A 308 -4.99 -78.76 -50.65
N ASP A 309 -5.75 -77.76 -50.53
CA ASP A 309 -6.65 -77.27 -51.54
C ASP A 309 -6.46 -75.78 -51.75
N GLU A 310 -5.86 -75.54 -52.85
CA GLU A 310 -5.79 -74.32 -53.65
C GLU A 310 -7.22 -73.92 -54.05
N HIS A 311 -7.78 -72.84 -53.66
CA HIS A 311 -8.72 -72.13 -54.51
C HIS A 311 -8.62 -70.63 -54.25
N GLY A 312 -8.22 -70.00 -55.31
CA GLY A 312 -8.16 -68.60 -55.53
C GLY A 312 -9.51 -67.92 -55.65
N SER A 313 -9.49 -66.66 -55.54
CA SER A 313 -10.26 -65.62 -56.25
C SER A 313 -10.11 -64.32 -55.52
N LYS A 314 -9.34 -63.37 -56.05
CA LYS A 314 -9.83 -62.27 -56.88
C LYS A 314 -10.97 -61.41 -56.34
N GLY A 315 -10.72 -60.15 -56.12
CA GLY A 315 -11.71 -59.11 -56.34
C GLY A 315 -11.86 -58.12 -55.27
N GLU A 316 -11.43 -56.93 -55.61
CA GLU A 316 -12.18 -55.68 -55.70
C GLU A 316 -12.28 -54.85 -54.38
N ASP A 317 -11.48 -53.81 -54.34
CA ASP A 317 -11.70 -52.44 -54.77
C ASP A 317 -12.92 -51.73 -54.16
N ARG A 318 -12.63 -50.52 -53.66
CA ARG A 318 -13.49 -49.39 -53.34
C ARG A 318 -13.97 -49.19 -51.88
N ARG A 319 -13.48 -48.30 -51.25
CA ARG A 319 -13.62 -46.82 -51.09
C ARG A 319 -13.01 -46.38 -49.79
#